data_a49b83234ab2b24bfd324ee414eb4fef
#
_entry.id   a49b83234ab2b24bfd324ee414eb4fef
#
_cell.length_a   1.000
_cell.length_b   1.000
_cell.length_c   1.000
_cell.angle_alpha   90.00
_cell.angle_beta   90.00
_cell.angle_gamma   90.00
#
_symmetry.space_group_name_H-M   'P 1'
#
loop_
_entity.id
_entity.type
_entity.pdbx_description
1 polymer ?
#
loop_
_entity_poly.entity_id
_entity_poly.type
_entity_poly.pdbx_seq_one_letter_code
_entity_poly.pdbx_strand_id
1 'polypeptide(L)'
;GSLEMLGIDRRDEANIDEMYKLGAQERLRELGLYPTFVVTGNMPVVLRESLLPKAFDMGERTVEKSIDLFGGMIGPFCLETIVTDQLEFKVFEISTRIVAGTNLFISGSPYADMLEPGMSTGRRIAREIRSAQKSGRLHEVLS
;
A
#
# COMPACT_ATOMS: atom_id res chain seq x y z
N GLY A 1 -9.95 11.60 11.72
CA GLY A 1 -9.81 11.48 10.27
C GLY A 1 -10.53 10.24 9.77
N SER A 2 -10.82 10.17 8.50
CA SER A 2 -11.37 8.98 7.84
C SER A 2 -10.26 8.24 7.09
N LEU A 3 -10.34 6.92 7.08
CA LEU A 3 -9.47 6.11 6.23
C LEU A 3 -9.90 6.25 4.78
N GLU A 4 -8.94 6.50 3.91
CA GLU A 4 -9.14 6.62 2.46
C GLU A 4 -8.23 5.64 1.74
N MET A 5 -8.75 4.94 0.75
CA MET A 5 -7.95 4.09 -0.13
C MET A 5 -7.50 4.89 -1.34
N LEU A 6 -6.19 5.08 -1.49
CA LEU A 6 -5.62 5.83 -2.61
C LEU A 6 -5.27 4.93 -3.80
N GLY A 7 -4.97 3.67 -3.56
CA GLY A 7 -4.62 2.74 -4.62
C GLY A 7 -4.30 1.35 -4.10
N ILE A 8 -4.32 0.42 -5.02
CA ILE A 8 -3.85 -0.94 -4.82
C ILE A 8 -2.97 -1.29 -6.01
N ASP A 9 -1.77 -1.73 -5.72
CA ASP A 9 -0.83 -2.15 -6.74
C ASP A 9 -0.45 -3.62 -6.54
N ARG A 10 -0.36 -4.35 -7.64
CA ARG A 10 0.39 -5.59 -7.67
C ARG A 10 1.87 -5.23 -7.80
N ARG A 11 2.69 -5.73 -6.89
CA ARG A 11 4.14 -5.57 -6.93
C ARG A 11 4.75 -6.73 -7.72
N ASP A 12 5.57 -6.40 -8.69
CA ASP A 12 6.41 -7.36 -9.39
C ASP A 12 7.84 -7.27 -8.85
N GLU A 13 8.34 -8.38 -8.34
CA GLU A 13 9.71 -8.49 -7.83
C GLU A 13 10.53 -9.39 -8.76
N ALA A 14 11.81 -9.09 -8.95
CA ALA A 14 12.71 -9.76 -9.89
C ALA A 14 12.48 -11.29 -9.92
N ASN A 15 13.38 -12.13 -9.99
CA ASN A 15 13.21 -13.57 -10.22
C ASN A 15 12.30 -14.34 -9.22
N ILE A 16 11.77 -13.68 -8.17
CA ILE A 16 10.96 -14.37 -7.14
C ILE A 16 9.64 -14.92 -7.71
N ASP A 17 8.97 -14.16 -8.57
CA ASP A 17 7.73 -14.59 -9.21
C ASP A 17 7.93 -15.83 -10.08
N GLU A 18 9.04 -15.89 -10.80
CA GLU A 18 9.39 -17.04 -11.61
C GLU A 18 9.72 -18.27 -10.76
N MET A 19 10.37 -18.08 -9.61
CA MET A 19 10.71 -19.16 -8.68
C MET A 19 9.45 -19.77 -8.05
N TYR A 20 8.46 -18.97 -7.71
CA TYR A 20 7.18 -19.47 -7.20
C TYR A 20 6.39 -20.23 -8.25
N LYS A 21 6.39 -19.75 -9.48
CA LYS A 21 5.73 -20.45 -10.60
C LYS A 21 6.34 -21.84 -10.87
N LEU A 22 7.63 -22.00 -10.66
CA LEU A 22 8.33 -23.26 -10.93
C LEU A 22 8.15 -24.29 -9.83
N GLY A 23 7.65 -23.93 -8.64
CA GLY A 23 7.49 -24.85 -7.51
C GLY A 23 8.79 -25.53 -7.05
N ALA A 24 9.92 -24.95 -7.38
CA ALA A 24 11.21 -25.61 -7.37
C ALA A 24 12.21 -25.02 -6.37
N GLN A 25 11.75 -24.51 -5.24
CA GLN A 25 12.63 -23.84 -4.26
C GLN A 25 13.83 -24.71 -3.81
N GLU A 26 13.63 -26.01 -3.61
CA GLU A 26 14.73 -26.92 -3.25
C GLU A 26 15.73 -27.07 -4.40
N ARG A 27 15.22 -27.25 -5.63
CA ARG A 27 16.06 -27.43 -6.81
C ARG A 27 16.86 -26.19 -7.17
N LEU A 28 16.30 -25.01 -6.89
CA LEU A 28 17.00 -23.74 -7.11
C LEU A 28 18.14 -23.54 -6.13
N ARG A 29 17.97 -23.96 -4.88
CA ARG A 29 19.05 -23.97 -3.88
C ARG A 29 20.18 -24.93 -4.27
N GLU A 30 19.85 -26.12 -4.77
CA GLU A 30 20.83 -27.08 -5.28
C GLU A 30 21.64 -26.52 -6.46
N LEU A 31 21.01 -25.68 -7.28
CA LEU A 31 21.65 -25.00 -8.42
C LEU A 31 22.39 -23.70 -8.02
N GLY A 32 22.40 -23.34 -6.73
CA GLY A 32 23.02 -22.11 -6.26
C GLY A 32 22.29 -20.84 -6.69
N LEU A 33 21.02 -20.94 -7.10
CA LEU A 33 20.17 -19.80 -7.47
C LEU A 33 19.43 -19.30 -6.25
N TYR A 34 19.65 -18.04 -5.92
CA TYR A 34 19.02 -17.39 -4.77
C TYR A 34 17.97 -16.39 -5.24
N PRO A 35 16.84 -16.25 -4.50
CA PRO A 35 15.84 -15.25 -4.81
C PRO A 35 16.44 -13.85 -4.64
N THR A 36 16.10 -12.97 -5.57
CA THR A 36 16.37 -11.55 -5.45
C THR A 36 15.06 -10.82 -5.19
N PHE A 37 15.08 -9.91 -4.23
CA PHE A 37 13.93 -9.11 -3.80
C PHE A 37 14.03 -7.69 -4.36
N VAL A 38 14.21 -7.58 -5.65
CA VAL A 38 14.29 -6.28 -6.33
C VAL A 38 12.95 -5.99 -6.97
N VAL A 39 12.29 -4.94 -6.53
CA VAL A 39 11.05 -4.47 -7.15
C VAL A 39 11.36 -3.98 -8.55
N THR A 40 10.77 -4.62 -9.55
CA THR A 40 10.95 -4.30 -10.95
C THR A 40 9.79 -3.50 -11.54
N GLY A 41 8.65 -3.50 -10.87
CA GLY A 41 7.49 -2.72 -11.28
C GLY A 41 6.33 -2.84 -10.32
N ASN A 42 5.37 -1.93 -10.49
CA ASN A 42 4.06 -1.98 -9.86
C ASN A 42 2.99 -1.82 -10.94
N MET A 43 1.96 -2.63 -10.84
CA MET A 43 0.81 -2.58 -11.73
C MET A 43 -0.43 -2.20 -10.90
N PRO A 44 -1.11 -1.08 -11.21
CA PRO A 44 -2.35 -0.73 -10.53
C PRO A 44 -3.42 -1.79 -10.82
N VAL A 45 -4.12 -2.21 -9.78
CA VAL A 45 -5.19 -3.20 -9.86
C VAL A 45 -6.45 -2.70 -9.17
N VAL A 46 -7.58 -3.22 -9.62
CA VAL A 46 -8.88 -3.02 -8.98
C VAL A 46 -9.27 -4.33 -8.29
N LEU A 47 -9.50 -4.27 -6.98
CA LEU A 47 -10.04 -5.42 -6.26
C LEU A 47 -11.48 -5.67 -6.67
N ARG A 48 -11.84 -6.95 -6.73
CA ARG A 48 -13.24 -7.34 -6.77
C ARG A 48 -13.98 -6.74 -5.55
N GLU A 49 -15.20 -6.25 -5.78
CA GLU A 49 -15.99 -5.55 -4.74
C GLU A 49 -16.10 -6.33 -3.43
N SER A 50 -16.26 -7.66 -3.50
CA SER A 50 -16.36 -8.51 -2.31
C SER A 50 -15.10 -8.56 -1.44
N LEU A 51 -13.96 -8.07 -1.93
CA LEU A 51 -12.70 -8.00 -1.17
C LEU A 51 -12.43 -6.61 -0.58
N LEU A 52 -13.14 -5.59 -1.01
CA LEU A 52 -12.96 -4.24 -0.50
C LEU A 52 -13.17 -4.13 1.02
N PRO A 53 -14.22 -4.75 1.61
CA PRO A 53 -14.38 -4.71 3.07
C PRO A 53 -13.19 -5.29 3.83
N LYS A 54 -12.58 -6.36 3.32
CA LYS A 54 -11.37 -6.95 3.93
C LYS A 54 -10.17 -6.02 3.85
N ALA A 55 -10.02 -5.30 2.74
CA ALA A 55 -8.94 -4.34 2.58
C ALA A 55 -9.09 -3.14 3.52
N PHE A 56 -10.31 -2.63 3.68
CA PHE A 56 -10.58 -1.56 4.64
C PHE A 56 -10.41 -2.02 6.10
N ASP A 57 -10.88 -3.22 6.47
CA ASP A 57 -10.67 -3.79 7.81
C ASP A 57 -9.18 -3.87 8.20
N MET A 58 -8.31 -4.27 7.25
CA MET A 58 -6.85 -4.24 7.50
C MET A 58 -6.34 -2.83 7.77
N GLY A 59 -6.78 -1.85 6.99
CA GLY A 59 -6.41 -0.45 7.16
C GLY A 59 -6.89 0.10 8.50
N GLU A 60 -8.15 -0.14 8.86
CA GLU A 60 -8.76 0.31 10.12
C GLU A 60 -8.03 -0.28 11.33
N ARG A 61 -7.79 -1.59 11.34
CA ARG A 61 -7.01 -2.25 12.41
C ARG A 61 -5.60 -1.69 12.54
N THR A 62 -4.97 -1.36 11.42
CA THR A 62 -3.62 -0.76 11.43
C THR A 62 -3.68 0.61 12.09
N VAL A 63 -4.65 1.45 11.73
CA VAL A 63 -4.84 2.77 12.35
C VAL A 63 -5.15 2.63 13.84
N GLU A 64 -6.07 1.77 14.24
CA GLU A 64 -6.41 1.50 15.64
C GLU A 64 -5.17 1.09 16.44
N LYS A 65 -4.41 0.12 15.95
CA LYS A 65 -3.18 -0.33 16.62
C LYS A 65 -2.10 0.75 16.68
N SER A 66 -2.02 1.61 15.70
CA SER A 66 -1.11 2.74 15.74
C SER A 66 -1.44 3.73 16.85
N ILE A 67 -2.73 3.95 17.10
CA ILE A 67 -3.19 4.80 18.20
C ILE A 67 -2.80 4.18 19.55
N ASP A 68 -3.05 2.88 19.73
CA ASP A 68 -2.73 2.16 20.95
C ASP A 68 -1.23 2.17 21.27
N LEU A 69 -0.38 2.03 20.26
CA LEU A 69 1.05 1.78 20.44
C LEU A 69 1.89 3.07 20.50
N PHE A 70 1.53 4.09 19.73
CA PHE A 70 2.36 5.30 19.58
C PHE A 70 1.57 6.59 19.31
N GLY A 71 0.29 6.60 19.65
CA GLY A 71 -0.54 7.82 19.57
C GLY A 71 -1.14 8.10 18.19
N GLY A 72 -0.95 7.21 17.21
CA GLY A 72 -1.56 7.31 15.90
C GLY A 72 -0.57 7.51 14.76
N MET A 73 -1.08 7.48 13.54
CA MET A 73 -0.36 7.77 12.31
C MET A 73 -1.01 8.95 11.59
N ILE A 74 -0.20 9.80 11.00
CA ILE A 74 -0.65 10.90 10.14
C ILE A 74 -0.01 10.74 8.78
N GLY A 75 -0.83 10.82 7.73
CA GLY A 75 -0.37 10.73 6.36
C GLY A 75 -0.60 9.36 5.71
N PRO A 76 -0.02 9.15 4.53
CA PRO A 76 -0.18 7.90 3.80
C PRO A 76 0.62 6.77 4.45
N PHE A 77 0.07 5.58 4.41
CA PHE A 77 0.75 4.34 4.76
C PHE A 77 0.46 3.27 3.73
N CYS A 78 1.26 2.25 3.69
CA CYS A 78 1.10 1.13 2.79
C CYS A 78 1.10 -0.18 3.58
N LEU A 79 0.20 -1.08 3.22
CA LEU A 79 0.16 -2.45 3.71
C LEU A 79 0.64 -3.38 2.60
N GLU A 80 1.74 -4.05 2.83
CA GLU A 80 2.22 -5.08 1.91
C GLU A 80 1.59 -6.41 2.28
N THR A 81 0.94 -7.04 1.31
CA THR A 81 0.10 -8.21 1.57
C THR A 81 0.33 -9.32 0.56
N ILE A 82 0.14 -10.54 1.03
CA ILE A 82 -0.03 -11.71 0.17
C ILE A 82 -1.50 -12.08 0.21
N VAL A 83 -2.08 -12.39 -0.95
CA VAL A 83 -3.45 -12.91 -1.05
C VAL A 83 -3.39 -14.41 -1.22
N THR A 84 -4.05 -15.15 -0.32
CA THR A 84 -4.11 -16.61 -0.37
C THR A 84 -5.12 -17.10 -1.42
N ASP A 85 -5.08 -18.38 -1.74
CA ASP A 85 -6.07 -19.05 -2.62
C ASP A 85 -7.50 -19.01 -2.04
N GLN A 86 -7.66 -18.86 -0.72
CA GLN A 86 -8.95 -18.61 -0.07
C GLN A 86 -9.35 -17.13 -0.07
N LEU A 87 -8.64 -16.28 -0.81
CA LEU A 87 -8.88 -14.83 -0.87
C LEU A 87 -8.80 -14.14 0.49
N GLU A 88 -7.84 -14.57 1.31
CA GLU A 88 -7.48 -13.91 2.56
C GLU A 88 -6.22 -13.08 2.36
N PHE A 89 -6.22 -11.88 2.93
CA PHE A 89 -5.04 -11.02 2.96
C PHE A 89 -4.19 -11.33 4.19
N LYS A 90 -2.89 -11.52 3.96
CA LYS A 90 -1.90 -11.67 5.02
C LYS A 90 -0.92 -10.51 4.92
N VAL A 91 -1.02 -9.58 5.86
CA VAL A 91 -0.10 -8.45 5.95
C VAL A 91 1.23 -8.95 6.49
N PHE A 92 2.32 -8.64 5.81
CA PHE A 92 3.67 -8.99 6.24
C PHE A 92 4.57 -7.76 6.46
N GLU A 93 4.20 -6.61 5.91
CA GLU A 93 4.90 -5.34 6.13
C GLU A 93 3.92 -4.17 6.19
N ILE A 94 4.22 -3.22 7.08
CA ILE A 94 3.51 -1.94 7.20
C ILE A 94 4.53 -0.83 7.05
N SER A 95 4.39 -0.03 6.01
CA SER A 95 5.21 1.17 5.78
C SER A 95 4.38 2.41 6.10
N THR A 96 4.79 3.20 7.08
CA THR A 96 4.12 4.46 7.48
C THR A 96 4.53 5.64 6.60
N ARG A 97 4.71 5.39 5.32
CA ARG A 97 5.12 6.34 4.29
C ARG A 97 4.68 5.86 2.91
N ILE A 98 4.86 6.69 1.91
CA ILE A 98 4.78 6.27 0.51
C ILE A 98 5.93 5.30 0.22
N VAL A 99 5.61 4.13 -0.31
CA VAL A 99 6.62 3.12 -0.65
C VAL A 99 7.26 3.39 -2.00
N ALA A 100 8.49 2.88 -2.18
CA ALA A 100 9.18 2.93 -3.46
C ALA A 100 8.40 2.18 -4.54
N GLY A 101 8.36 2.73 -5.74
CA GLY A 101 7.62 2.16 -6.87
C GLY A 101 6.15 2.55 -6.93
N THR A 102 5.62 3.24 -5.92
CA THR A 102 4.27 3.82 -6.02
C THR A 102 4.23 4.85 -7.14
N ASN A 103 3.31 4.67 -8.08
CA ASN A 103 3.15 5.55 -9.21
C ASN A 103 2.56 6.91 -8.78
N LEU A 104 3.44 7.85 -8.46
CA LEU A 104 3.08 9.21 -8.08
C LEU A 104 2.60 10.07 -9.26
N PHE A 105 2.95 9.66 -10.47
CA PHE A 105 2.78 10.45 -11.69
C PHE A 105 1.68 9.94 -12.62
N ILE A 106 1.24 8.71 -12.46
CA ILE A 106 0.10 8.22 -13.22
C ILE A 106 -1.14 8.83 -12.61
N SER A 107 -1.93 9.49 -13.45
CA SER A 107 -3.23 10.03 -13.08
C SER A 107 -4.06 8.93 -12.45
N GLY A 108 -4.16 8.97 -11.16
CA GLY A 108 -5.06 8.23 -10.32
C GLY A 108 -5.08 6.72 -10.44
N SER A 109 -4.94 6.09 -9.31
CA SER A 109 -5.59 4.80 -9.17
C SER A 109 -7.10 5.02 -9.31
N PRO A 110 -7.87 4.06 -9.83
CA PRO A 110 -9.33 4.17 -9.88
C PRO A 110 -9.96 4.56 -8.53
N TYR A 111 -9.33 4.19 -7.44
CA TYR A 111 -9.79 4.55 -6.09
C TYR A 111 -9.54 6.01 -5.74
N ALA A 112 -8.41 6.57 -6.14
CA ALA A 112 -8.11 7.99 -5.94
C ALA A 112 -9.05 8.88 -6.75
N ASP A 113 -9.39 8.47 -7.97
CA ASP A 113 -10.36 9.18 -8.84
C ASP A 113 -11.80 9.16 -8.28
N MET A 114 -12.14 8.17 -7.45
CA MET A 114 -13.44 8.16 -6.73
C MET A 114 -13.51 9.25 -5.66
N LEU A 115 -12.40 9.71 -5.12
CA LEU A 115 -12.35 10.82 -4.17
C LEU A 115 -12.48 12.17 -4.90
N GLU A 116 -11.72 12.32 -5.97
CA GLU A 116 -11.72 13.50 -6.84
C GLU A 116 -11.00 13.16 -8.15
N PRO A 117 -11.57 13.43 -9.33
CA PRO A 117 -10.92 13.17 -10.60
C PRO A 117 -9.51 13.76 -10.67
N GLY A 118 -8.53 12.97 -11.08
CA GLY A 118 -7.14 13.36 -11.17
C GLY A 118 -6.44 13.53 -9.79
N MET A 119 -6.99 12.94 -8.74
CA MET A 119 -6.33 12.90 -7.44
C MET A 119 -5.06 12.04 -7.54
N SER A 120 -3.98 12.54 -7.00
CA SER A 120 -2.73 11.78 -6.79
C SER A 120 -2.35 11.82 -5.31
N THR A 121 -1.48 10.92 -4.88
CA THR A 121 -0.98 10.90 -3.51
C THR A 121 -0.38 12.24 -3.11
N GLY A 122 0.42 12.86 -3.98
CA GLY A 122 1.00 14.18 -3.72
C GLY A 122 -0.05 15.29 -3.60
N ARG A 123 -1.09 15.28 -4.44
CA ARG A 123 -2.21 16.24 -4.35
C ARG A 123 -2.99 16.05 -3.04
N ARG A 124 -3.21 14.80 -2.63
CA ARG A 124 -3.92 14.50 -1.38
C ARG A 124 -3.13 15.00 -0.15
N ILE A 125 -1.81 14.77 -0.14
CA ILE A 125 -0.92 15.27 0.93
C ILE A 125 -0.95 16.82 0.97
N ALA A 126 -0.77 17.47 -0.16
CA ALA A 126 -0.81 18.94 -0.24
C ALA A 126 -2.15 19.51 0.23
N ARG A 127 -3.25 18.84 -0.08
CA ARG A 127 -4.59 19.21 0.38
C ARG A 127 -4.73 19.09 1.90
N GLU A 128 -4.19 18.03 2.50
CA GLU A 128 -4.20 17.85 3.95
C GLU A 128 -3.40 18.94 4.68
N ILE A 129 -2.17 19.19 4.22
CA ILE A 129 -1.32 20.27 4.76
C ILE A 129 -2.04 21.61 4.69
N ARG A 130 -2.65 21.93 3.55
CA ARG A 130 -3.42 23.17 3.38
C ARG A 130 -4.65 23.25 4.29
N SER A 131 -5.33 22.12 4.52
CA SER A 131 -6.46 22.04 5.43
C SER A 131 -6.01 22.26 6.88
N ALA A 132 -4.95 21.61 7.29
CA ALA A 132 -4.36 21.74 8.62
C ALA A 132 -3.89 23.17 8.88
N GLN A 133 -3.25 23.81 7.89
CA GLN A 133 -2.86 25.23 7.98
C GLN A 133 -4.05 26.14 8.23
N LYS A 134 -5.14 25.97 7.45
CA LYS A 134 -6.35 26.80 7.58
C LYS A 134 -7.06 26.62 8.93
N SER A 135 -6.95 25.44 9.54
CA SER A 135 -7.55 25.13 10.84
C SER A 135 -6.61 25.34 12.03
N GLY A 136 -5.41 25.87 11.81
CA GLY A 136 -4.42 26.09 12.86
C GLY A 136 -3.77 24.83 13.44
N ARG A 137 -3.93 23.68 12.76
CA ARG A 137 -3.43 22.36 13.19
C ARG A 137 -2.20 21.88 12.41
N LEU A 138 -1.47 22.82 11.81
CA LEU A 138 -0.33 22.46 10.97
C LEU A 138 0.72 21.62 11.71
N HIS A 139 0.91 21.86 13.00
CA HIS A 139 1.82 21.10 13.85
C HIS A 139 1.45 19.61 14.01
N GLU A 140 0.19 19.25 13.75
CA GLU A 140 -0.27 17.85 13.82
C GLU A 140 0.13 17.04 12.57
N VAL A 141 0.45 17.71 11.46
CA VAL A 141 0.77 17.06 10.17
C VAL A 141 2.21 17.27 9.73
N LEU A 142 2.99 18.00 10.51
CA LEU A 142 4.42 18.22 10.32
C LEU A 142 5.15 17.66 11.54
N SER A 143 5.68 16.47 11.41
CA SER A 143 6.53 15.85 12.44
C SER A 143 8.00 16.05 12.12
#